data_9758f3189d4a96200c406386252fb031
#
_entry.id   9758f3189d4a96200c406386252fb031
#
_cell.length_a   1.000
_cell.length_b   1.000
_cell.length_c   1.000
_cell.angle_alpha   90.00
_cell.angle_beta   90.00
_cell.angle_gamma   90.00
#
_symmetry.space_group_name_H-M   'P 1'
#
loop_
_entity.id
_entity.type
_entity.pdbx_description
1 polymer ?
#
loop_
_entity_poly.entity_id
_entity_poly.type
_entity_poly.pdbx_seq_one_letter_code
_entity_poly.pdbx_strand_id
1 'polypeptide(L)'
;HIREIGERGAVLVTADETGIQSVERLCVDMLRWYVVDVDASVAATLQEVASLAGRAIEQLIFEVTAPMHLALRVRIIGKTATHGELFGLETQLREEILGQVASQGADRIWVEKVKIETESSVDSLNINTRSDAISELQGFLDEIDEDKQFHEFLLSELKPLADRAPLDLIRAVPELNYIRSGDIESIVKTIKSGLMDYLRTGAD
;
A
#
# COMPACT_ATOMS: atom_id res chain seq x y z
N HIS A 1 -5.75 -3.24 16.70
CA HIS A 1 -4.54 -3.40 15.92
C HIS A 1 -4.86 -3.99 14.53
N ILE A 2 -4.17 -3.58 13.48
CA ILE A 2 -4.43 -4.01 12.09
C ILE A 2 -4.40 -5.53 11.87
N ARG A 3 -3.72 -6.28 12.74
CA ARG A 3 -3.71 -7.75 12.71
C ARG A 3 -4.96 -8.37 13.31
N GLU A 4 -5.85 -7.56 13.84
CA GLU A 4 -7.05 -7.96 14.55
C GLU A 4 -8.25 -7.23 13.95
N ILE A 5 -8.51 -7.48 12.69
CA ILE A 5 -9.66 -6.94 11.94
C ILE A 5 -10.98 -7.54 12.42
N GLY A 6 -12.08 -6.81 12.17
CA GLY A 6 -13.42 -7.25 12.46
C GLY A 6 -13.91 -6.93 13.88
N GLU A 7 -15.05 -7.48 14.22
CA GLU A 7 -15.77 -7.19 15.45
C GLU A 7 -15.08 -7.73 16.69
N ARG A 8 -15.08 -6.91 17.75
CA ARG A 8 -14.58 -7.27 19.09
C ARG A 8 -15.69 -7.18 20.10
N GLY A 9 -15.71 -8.12 21.02
CA GLY A 9 -16.77 -8.15 22.00
C GLY A 9 -16.59 -9.18 23.08
N ALA A 10 -17.68 -9.39 23.79
CA ALA A 10 -17.83 -10.39 24.83
C ALA A 10 -18.92 -11.39 24.42
N VAL A 11 -18.96 -12.50 25.13
CA VAL A 11 -20.05 -13.46 25.01
C VAL A 11 -20.82 -13.42 26.32
N LEU A 12 -22.11 -13.10 26.24
CA LEU A 12 -23.01 -13.20 27.35
C LEU A 12 -23.62 -14.61 27.36
N VAL A 13 -23.41 -15.32 28.43
CA VAL A 13 -23.96 -16.65 28.64
C VAL A 13 -24.99 -16.56 29.79
N THR A 14 -26.23 -16.92 29.54
CA THR A 14 -27.25 -17.08 30.55
C THR A 14 -27.41 -18.57 30.85
N ALA A 15 -27.28 -18.94 32.10
CA ALA A 15 -27.42 -20.31 32.55
C ALA A 15 -28.29 -20.39 33.80
N ASP A 16 -28.99 -21.51 34.00
CA ASP A 16 -29.72 -21.84 35.18
C ASP A 16 -29.41 -23.28 35.67
N GLU A 17 -30.17 -23.80 36.62
CA GLU A 17 -29.98 -25.14 37.17
C GLU A 17 -30.13 -26.27 36.13
N THR A 18 -30.77 -25.97 34.99
CA THR A 18 -30.97 -26.92 33.88
C THR A 18 -29.88 -26.85 32.83
N GLY A 19 -28.98 -25.82 32.88
CA GLY A 19 -27.87 -25.65 31.96
C GLY A 19 -27.84 -24.27 31.28
N ILE A 20 -27.14 -24.18 30.14
CA ILE A 20 -27.00 -22.95 29.35
C ILE A 20 -28.33 -22.69 28.59
N GLN A 21 -28.93 -21.53 28.84
CA GLN A 21 -30.20 -21.09 28.23
C GLN A 21 -29.97 -20.25 26.98
N SER A 22 -28.99 -19.33 27.01
CA SER A 22 -28.65 -18.53 25.83
C SER A 22 -27.14 -18.19 25.79
N VAL A 23 -26.65 -17.97 24.57
CA VAL A 23 -25.31 -17.49 24.29
C VAL A 23 -25.42 -16.35 23.28
N GLU A 24 -25.12 -15.14 23.72
CA GLU A 24 -25.22 -13.92 22.90
C GLU A 24 -23.88 -13.29 22.72
N ARG A 25 -23.56 -12.88 21.49
CA ARG A 25 -22.37 -12.11 21.19
C ARG A 25 -22.66 -10.61 21.35
N LEU A 26 -21.97 -9.97 22.27
CA LEU A 26 -22.05 -8.53 22.50
C LEU A 26 -20.88 -7.85 21.80
N CYS A 27 -21.17 -7.04 20.80
CA CYS A 27 -20.18 -6.19 20.16
C CYS A 27 -19.95 -4.94 21.02
N VAL A 28 -18.73 -4.76 21.55
CA VAL A 28 -18.37 -3.68 22.48
C VAL A 28 -17.18 -2.85 21.99
N ASP A 29 -16.75 -3.05 20.75
CA ASP A 29 -15.66 -2.29 20.18
C ASP A 29 -16.09 -0.85 19.85
N MET A 30 -15.25 0.12 20.21
CA MET A 30 -15.43 1.54 19.88
C MET A 30 -14.62 1.92 18.64
N LEU A 31 -13.61 1.14 18.30
CA LEU A 31 -12.76 1.32 17.14
C LEU A 31 -12.58 -0.03 16.43
N ARG A 32 -12.89 -0.07 15.16
CA ARG A 32 -12.74 -1.29 14.35
C ARG A 32 -11.73 -1.08 13.22
N TRP A 33 -10.88 -2.08 13.06
CA TRP A 33 -9.88 -2.09 12.00
C TRP A 33 -10.37 -2.85 10.78
N TYR A 34 -10.15 -2.24 9.60
CA TYR A 34 -10.40 -2.87 8.31
C TYR A 34 -9.22 -2.67 7.36
N VAL A 35 -9.05 -3.64 6.48
CA VAL A 35 -8.24 -3.50 5.28
C VAL A 35 -9.19 -3.37 4.10
N VAL A 36 -9.00 -2.31 3.32
CA VAL A 36 -9.81 -2.02 2.13
C VAL A 36 -8.91 -2.23 0.92
N ASP A 37 -9.22 -3.27 0.15
CA ASP A 37 -8.53 -3.56 -1.10
C ASP A 37 -9.23 -2.81 -2.24
N VAL A 38 -8.46 -2.05 -2.99
CA VAL A 38 -8.94 -1.22 -4.11
C VAL A 38 -8.24 -1.69 -5.38
N ASP A 39 -9.00 -2.28 -6.28
CA ASP A 39 -8.50 -2.66 -7.60
C ASP A 39 -8.39 -1.44 -8.51
N ALA A 40 -7.15 -1.06 -8.83
CA ALA A 40 -6.82 0.07 -9.69
C ALA A 40 -6.67 -0.30 -11.18
N SER A 41 -7.04 -1.52 -11.58
CA SER A 41 -6.80 -2.01 -12.94
C SER A 41 -7.50 -1.18 -14.03
N VAL A 42 -8.56 -0.47 -13.67
CA VAL A 42 -9.33 0.38 -14.59
C VAL A 42 -8.99 1.87 -14.47
N ALA A 43 -8.14 2.24 -13.53
CA ALA A 43 -7.77 3.64 -13.30
C ALA A 43 -6.67 4.08 -14.27
N ALA A 44 -6.84 5.26 -14.85
CA ALA A 44 -5.87 5.90 -15.72
C ALA A 44 -5.14 7.09 -15.08
N THR A 45 -5.56 7.51 -13.88
CA THR A 45 -4.97 8.64 -13.14
C THR A 45 -4.99 8.39 -11.64
N LEU A 46 -4.11 9.08 -10.88
CA LEU A 46 -4.10 9.07 -9.43
C LEU A 46 -5.48 9.48 -8.84
N GLN A 47 -6.14 10.47 -9.44
CA GLN A 47 -7.46 10.94 -8.99
C GLN A 47 -8.54 9.86 -9.16
N GLU A 48 -8.48 9.07 -10.22
CA GLU A 48 -9.39 7.94 -10.41
C GLU A 48 -9.14 6.85 -9.37
N VAL A 49 -7.88 6.56 -9.03
CA VAL A 49 -7.53 5.64 -7.93
C VAL A 49 -8.09 6.14 -6.60
N ALA A 50 -7.93 7.43 -6.29
CA ALA A 50 -8.49 8.04 -5.09
C ALA A 50 -10.02 7.93 -5.05
N SER A 51 -10.69 8.14 -6.20
CA SER A 51 -12.15 8.02 -6.33
C SER A 51 -12.64 6.58 -6.16
N LEU A 52 -11.88 5.59 -6.67
CA LEU A 52 -12.15 4.16 -6.42
C LEU A 52 -12.05 3.84 -4.94
N ALA A 53 -11.00 4.32 -4.28
CA ALA A 53 -10.80 4.13 -2.84
C ALA A 53 -11.91 4.80 -2.02
N GLY A 54 -12.32 6.02 -2.38
CA GLY A 54 -13.45 6.70 -1.75
C GLY A 54 -14.73 5.88 -1.81
N ARG A 55 -15.08 5.34 -2.99
CA ARG A 55 -16.27 4.47 -3.16
C ARG A 55 -16.18 3.19 -2.36
N ALA A 56 -15.01 2.54 -2.32
CA ALA A 56 -14.83 1.32 -1.53
C ALA A 56 -14.98 1.58 -0.03
N ILE A 57 -14.49 2.72 0.46
CA ILE A 57 -14.68 3.15 1.85
C ILE A 57 -16.15 3.47 2.14
N GLU A 58 -16.84 4.15 1.23
CA GLU A 58 -18.28 4.46 1.35
C GLU A 58 -19.11 3.19 1.45
N GLN A 59 -18.84 2.21 0.61
CA GLN A 59 -19.52 0.90 0.67
C GLN A 59 -19.26 0.22 2.02
N LEU A 60 -18.03 0.21 2.52
CA LEU A 60 -17.70 -0.33 3.83
C LEU A 60 -18.49 0.36 4.94
N ILE A 61 -18.59 1.69 4.92
CA ILE A 61 -19.35 2.47 5.90
C ILE A 61 -20.83 2.07 5.91
N PHE A 62 -21.38 1.85 4.72
CA PHE A 62 -22.78 1.42 4.58
C PHE A 62 -23.03 0.02 5.14
N GLU A 63 -22.06 -0.89 5.00
CA GLU A 63 -22.14 -2.27 5.51
C GLU A 63 -21.95 -2.35 7.04
N VAL A 64 -21.22 -1.39 7.62
CA VAL A 64 -20.92 -1.38 9.05
C VAL A 64 -22.04 -0.70 9.84
N THR A 65 -22.88 -1.51 10.47
CA THR A 65 -24.15 -1.09 11.11
C THR A 65 -23.98 -0.34 12.44
N ALA A 66 -22.79 -0.25 13.03
CA ALA A 66 -22.61 0.32 14.38
C ALA A 66 -22.00 1.72 14.37
N PRO A 67 -22.35 2.57 15.34
CA PRO A 67 -21.81 3.92 15.48
C PRO A 67 -20.39 3.88 16.09
N MET A 68 -19.41 3.36 15.35
CA MET A 68 -18.05 3.22 15.82
C MET A 68 -17.08 3.97 14.93
N HIS A 69 -15.85 4.17 15.44
CA HIS A 69 -14.76 4.69 14.65
C HIS A 69 -14.14 3.56 13.81
N LEU A 70 -13.72 3.91 12.60
CA LEU A 70 -13.08 3.01 11.66
C LEU A 70 -11.63 3.42 11.47
N ALA A 71 -10.71 2.49 11.69
CA ALA A 71 -9.31 2.62 11.32
C ALA A 71 -9.06 1.78 10.05
N LEU A 72 -8.71 2.44 8.97
CA LEU A 72 -8.63 1.83 7.66
C LEU A 72 -7.19 1.76 7.17
N ARG A 73 -6.78 0.61 6.69
CA ARG A 73 -5.63 0.46 5.82
C ARG A 73 -6.11 0.22 4.41
N VAL A 74 -5.78 1.12 3.51
CA VAL A 74 -6.13 1.00 2.10
C VAL A 74 -4.97 0.36 1.36
N ARG A 75 -5.22 -0.69 0.58
CA ARG A 75 -4.26 -1.30 -0.31
C ARG A 75 -4.75 -1.10 -1.74
N ILE A 76 -3.93 -0.46 -2.53
CA ILE A 76 -4.18 -0.31 -3.97
C ILE A 76 -3.52 -1.49 -4.66
N ILE A 77 -4.32 -2.30 -5.33
CA ILE A 77 -3.89 -3.56 -5.95
C ILE A 77 -4.26 -3.59 -7.43
N GLY A 78 -3.79 -4.59 -8.14
CA GLY A 78 -4.14 -4.85 -9.54
C GLY A 78 -3.08 -4.38 -10.53
N LYS A 79 -3.28 -4.76 -11.80
CA LYS A 79 -2.41 -4.36 -12.91
C LYS A 79 -2.95 -3.08 -13.53
N THR A 80 -2.20 -1.99 -13.43
CA THR A 80 -2.65 -0.69 -13.90
C THR A 80 -1.59 0.02 -14.74
N ALA A 81 -2.04 0.83 -15.70
CA ALA A 81 -1.16 1.70 -16.48
C ALA A 81 -0.57 2.84 -15.63
N THR A 82 -1.23 3.19 -14.52
CA THR A 82 -0.77 4.25 -13.59
C THR A 82 0.26 3.77 -12.58
N HIS A 83 0.73 2.50 -12.65
CA HIS A 83 1.67 1.96 -11.67
C HIS A 83 2.90 2.87 -11.46
N GLY A 84 3.53 3.33 -12.54
CA GLY A 84 4.68 4.23 -12.46
C GLY A 84 4.36 5.61 -11.86
N GLU A 85 3.19 6.17 -12.16
CA GLU A 85 2.74 7.45 -11.58
C GLU A 85 2.46 7.33 -10.08
N LEU A 86 1.99 6.17 -9.63
CA LEU A 86 1.67 5.93 -8.22
C LEU A 86 2.93 5.71 -7.36
N PHE A 87 4.06 5.41 -7.97
CA PHE A 87 5.28 5.06 -7.26
C PHE A 87 5.74 6.19 -6.32
N GLY A 88 5.82 5.88 -5.02
CA GLY A 88 6.24 6.84 -3.98
C GLY A 88 5.20 7.89 -3.61
N LEU A 89 3.96 7.81 -4.12
CA LEU A 89 2.90 8.79 -3.87
C LEU A 89 1.90 8.36 -2.79
N GLU A 90 2.23 7.42 -1.90
CA GLU A 90 1.33 6.92 -0.85
C GLU A 90 0.78 8.04 0.03
N THR A 91 1.62 9.03 0.37
CA THR A 91 1.20 10.17 1.20
C THR A 91 0.22 11.07 0.46
N GLN A 92 0.52 11.39 -0.80
CA GLN A 92 -0.37 12.21 -1.63
C GLN A 92 -1.71 11.49 -1.85
N LEU A 93 -1.65 10.22 -2.22
CA LEU A 93 -2.86 9.42 -2.43
C LEU A 93 -3.71 9.33 -1.15
N ARG A 94 -3.06 9.23 0.02
CA ARG A 94 -3.75 9.27 1.31
C ARG A 94 -4.52 10.57 1.51
N GLU A 95 -3.92 11.72 1.21
CA GLU A 95 -4.58 13.03 1.34
C GLU A 95 -5.75 13.18 0.35
N GLU A 96 -5.60 12.70 -0.89
CA GLU A 96 -6.69 12.67 -1.87
C GLU A 96 -7.86 11.79 -1.40
N ILE A 97 -7.57 10.60 -0.87
CA ILE A 97 -8.60 9.70 -0.31
C ILE A 97 -9.30 10.35 0.89
N LEU A 98 -8.56 10.99 1.79
CA LEU A 98 -9.16 11.73 2.91
C LEU A 98 -10.07 12.86 2.42
N GLY A 99 -9.69 13.56 1.35
CA GLY A 99 -10.54 14.55 0.69
C GLY A 99 -11.85 13.97 0.18
N GLN A 100 -11.83 12.77 -0.42
CA GLN A 100 -13.01 12.09 -0.93
C GLN A 100 -13.99 11.69 0.19
N VAL A 101 -13.47 11.20 1.31
CA VAL A 101 -14.31 10.73 2.44
C VAL A 101 -14.69 11.84 3.43
N ALA A 102 -14.13 13.04 3.30
CA ALA A 102 -14.38 14.16 4.23
C ALA A 102 -15.86 14.54 4.37
N SER A 103 -16.64 14.41 3.30
CA SER A 103 -18.07 14.70 3.27
C SER A 103 -18.95 13.62 3.92
N GLN A 104 -18.38 12.44 4.26
CA GLN A 104 -19.12 11.25 4.68
C GLN A 104 -18.98 10.94 6.17
N GLY A 105 -18.47 11.85 6.97
CA GLY A 105 -18.25 11.67 8.41
C GLY A 105 -16.79 11.43 8.74
N ALA A 106 -15.92 12.33 8.28
CA ALA A 106 -14.46 12.27 8.45
C ALA A 106 -14.01 12.14 9.91
N ASP A 107 -14.81 12.58 10.87
CA ASP A 107 -14.57 12.47 12.30
C ASP A 107 -14.62 11.02 12.83
N ARG A 108 -15.20 10.11 12.05
CA ARG A 108 -15.33 8.68 12.42
C ARG A 108 -14.38 7.77 11.65
N ILE A 109 -13.71 8.28 10.62
CA ILE A 109 -12.87 7.50 9.71
C ILE A 109 -11.43 7.97 9.83
N TRP A 110 -10.54 7.05 10.14
CA TRP A 110 -9.11 7.28 10.16
C TRP A 110 -8.41 6.37 9.16
N VAL A 111 -7.85 6.95 8.09
CA VAL A 111 -6.98 6.24 7.17
C VAL A 111 -5.58 6.18 7.79
N GLU A 112 -5.25 5.02 8.34
CA GLU A 112 -3.96 4.80 9.01
C GLU A 112 -2.81 4.82 8.00
N LYS A 113 -2.98 4.08 6.91
CA LYS A 113 -1.95 3.96 5.86
C LYS A 113 -2.58 3.61 4.53
N VAL A 114 -2.01 4.16 3.46
CA VAL A 114 -2.20 3.69 2.09
C VAL A 114 -0.98 2.88 1.71
N LYS A 115 -1.17 1.76 1.04
CA LYS A 115 -0.13 0.94 0.44
C LYS A 115 -0.41 0.79 -1.03
N ILE A 116 0.60 0.98 -1.85
CA ILE A 116 0.56 0.75 -3.28
C ILE A 116 1.21 -0.61 -3.55
N GLU A 117 0.38 -1.59 -3.89
CA GLU A 117 0.76 -2.98 -4.18
C GLU A 117 0.26 -3.34 -5.59
N THR A 118 0.36 -2.37 -6.52
CA THR A 118 -0.02 -2.53 -7.92
C THR A 118 1.11 -3.17 -8.72
N GLU A 119 0.77 -3.67 -9.91
CA GLU A 119 1.71 -4.13 -10.92
C GLU A 119 1.52 -3.31 -12.20
N SER A 120 2.58 -3.18 -13.00
CA SER A 120 2.45 -2.57 -14.32
C SER A 120 1.59 -3.43 -15.25
N SER A 121 0.64 -2.79 -15.94
CA SER A 121 -0.14 -3.44 -17.00
C SER A 121 0.61 -3.44 -18.35
N VAL A 122 1.73 -2.72 -18.44
CA VAL A 122 2.52 -2.65 -19.67
C VAL A 122 3.42 -3.88 -19.75
N ASP A 123 3.09 -4.80 -20.67
CA ASP A 123 3.93 -5.94 -20.96
C ASP A 123 5.33 -5.47 -21.40
N SER A 124 6.37 -5.98 -20.74
CA SER A 124 7.78 -5.68 -21.03
C SER A 124 8.19 -5.96 -22.49
N LEU A 125 7.33 -6.67 -23.23
CA LEU A 125 7.60 -7.13 -24.59
C LEU A 125 7.32 -6.08 -25.69
N ASN A 126 6.63 -4.96 -25.39
CA ASN A 126 6.27 -3.96 -26.39
C ASN A 126 7.25 -2.77 -26.49
N ILE A 127 8.44 -2.87 -25.91
CA ILE A 127 9.44 -1.77 -25.88
C ILE A 127 10.17 -1.61 -27.22
N ASN A 128 10.05 -2.56 -28.14
CA ASN A 128 10.80 -2.59 -29.41
C ASN A 128 10.52 -1.44 -30.39
N THR A 129 9.68 -0.47 -30.05
CA THR A 129 9.35 0.65 -30.95
C THR A 129 9.61 2.04 -30.38
N ARG A 130 10.03 2.16 -29.11
CA ARG A 130 10.32 3.49 -28.51
C ARG A 130 11.79 3.59 -28.10
N SER A 131 12.50 4.35 -28.92
CA SER A 131 13.82 4.96 -28.64
C SER A 131 14.92 4.02 -28.12
N ASP A 132 16.00 3.94 -28.88
CA ASP A 132 17.27 3.27 -28.54
C ASP A 132 17.73 3.57 -27.09
N ALA A 133 17.45 4.79 -26.58
CA ALA A 133 17.85 5.23 -25.25
C ALA A 133 17.16 4.46 -24.09
N ILE A 134 15.84 4.17 -24.19
CA ILE A 134 15.12 3.42 -23.14
C ILE A 134 15.57 1.96 -23.15
N SER A 135 15.77 1.39 -24.34
CA SER A 135 16.26 0.02 -24.48
C SER A 135 17.71 -0.12 -23.97
N GLU A 136 18.56 0.88 -24.22
CA GLU A 136 19.94 0.94 -23.72
C GLU A 136 19.96 1.07 -22.19
N LEU A 137 19.11 1.95 -21.63
CA LEU A 137 18.96 2.09 -20.18
C LEU A 137 18.43 0.79 -19.54
N GLN A 138 17.48 0.12 -20.18
CA GLN A 138 16.99 -1.16 -19.68
C GLN A 138 18.09 -2.22 -19.67
N GLY A 139 18.90 -2.31 -20.74
CA GLY A 139 20.05 -3.20 -20.78
C GLY A 139 21.05 -2.90 -19.66
N PHE A 140 21.33 -1.62 -19.42
CA PHE A 140 22.19 -1.19 -18.32
C PHE A 140 21.63 -1.55 -16.93
N LEU A 141 20.31 -1.37 -16.73
CA LEU A 141 19.65 -1.77 -15.48
C LEU A 141 19.60 -3.30 -15.29
N ASP A 142 19.56 -4.07 -16.39
CA ASP A 142 19.65 -5.52 -16.34
C ASP A 142 21.04 -5.99 -15.92
N GLU A 143 22.11 -5.32 -16.40
CA GLU A 143 23.48 -5.58 -15.97
C GLU A 143 23.70 -5.28 -14.48
N ILE A 144 23.07 -4.23 -13.95
CA ILE A 144 23.15 -3.87 -12.53
C ILE A 144 22.59 -4.98 -11.63
N ASP A 145 21.55 -5.71 -12.05
CA ASP A 145 20.97 -6.81 -11.27
C ASP A 145 21.99 -7.92 -10.96
N GLU A 146 22.96 -8.12 -11.85
CA GLU A 146 23.98 -9.17 -11.74
C GLU A 146 25.33 -8.65 -11.20
N ASP A 147 25.51 -7.31 -11.11
CA ASP A 147 26.76 -6.69 -10.67
C ASP A 147 26.91 -6.68 -9.15
N LYS A 148 27.55 -7.72 -8.63
CA LYS A 148 27.84 -7.83 -7.18
C LYS A 148 28.74 -6.71 -6.64
N GLN A 149 29.65 -6.16 -7.45
CA GLN A 149 30.54 -5.08 -7.00
C GLN A 149 29.75 -3.80 -6.82
N PHE A 150 28.81 -3.53 -7.73
CA PHE A 150 27.91 -2.40 -7.61
C PHE A 150 26.99 -2.56 -6.39
N HIS A 151 26.46 -3.75 -6.11
CA HIS A 151 25.65 -4.02 -4.92
C HIS A 151 26.44 -3.80 -3.62
N GLU A 152 27.68 -4.28 -3.55
CA GLU A 152 28.56 -4.04 -2.39
C GLU A 152 28.88 -2.55 -2.21
N PHE A 153 29.14 -1.84 -3.30
CA PHE A 153 29.34 -0.39 -3.28
C PHE A 153 28.10 0.34 -2.75
N LEU A 154 26.93 0.08 -3.31
CA LEU A 154 25.66 0.67 -2.85
C LEU A 154 25.43 0.39 -1.37
N LEU A 155 25.63 -0.84 -0.94
CA LEU A 155 25.45 -1.20 0.46
C LEU A 155 26.39 -0.42 1.37
N SER A 156 27.67 -0.26 0.95
CA SER A 156 28.67 0.49 1.74
C SER A 156 28.30 1.96 1.92
N GLU A 157 27.68 2.57 0.91
CA GLU A 157 27.24 3.98 0.94
C GLU A 157 25.93 4.17 1.71
N LEU A 158 24.97 3.25 1.54
CA LEU A 158 23.64 3.40 2.13
C LEU A 158 23.54 2.90 3.57
N LYS A 159 24.33 1.90 3.95
CA LYS A 159 24.28 1.30 5.29
C LYS A 159 24.53 2.30 6.42
N PRO A 160 25.51 3.22 6.34
CA PRO A 160 25.70 4.23 7.39
C PRO A 160 24.49 5.16 7.58
N LEU A 161 23.72 5.42 6.52
CA LEU A 161 22.48 6.20 6.60
C LEU A 161 21.36 5.41 7.28
N ALA A 162 21.17 4.16 6.89
CA ALA A 162 20.16 3.28 7.46
C ALA A 162 20.44 2.97 8.94
N ASP A 163 21.70 2.76 9.32
CA ASP A 163 22.09 2.45 10.71
C ASP A 163 21.90 3.65 11.66
N ARG A 164 21.96 4.88 11.14
CA ARG A 164 21.75 6.12 11.91
C ARG A 164 20.30 6.61 11.88
N ALA A 165 19.46 6.00 11.06
CA ALA A 165 18.06 6.41 10.92
C ALA A 165 17.28 6.21 12.23
N PRO A 166 16.46 7.19 12.67
CA PRO A 166 15.57 7.04 13.80
C PRO A 166 14.56 5.90 13.58
N LEU A 167 14.12 5.26 14.67
CA LEU A 167 13.17 4.15 14.62
C LEU A 167 11.86 4.49 13.90
N ASP A 168 11.39 5.72 14.03
CA ASP A 168 10.17 6.18 13.37
C ASP A 168 10.35 6.27 11.86
N LEU A 169 11.53 6.72 11.40
CA LEU A 169 11.87 6.74 9.98
C LEU A 169 11.99 5.32 9.40
N ILE A 170 12.61 4.40 10.14
CA ILE A 170 12.73 3.00 9.72
C ILE A 170 11.34 2.34 9.58
N ARG A 171 10.39 2.72 10.42
CA ARG A 171 8.99 2.25 10.33
C ARG A 171 8.24 2.86 9.15
N ALA A 172 8.53 4.12 8.83
CA ALA A 172 7.89 4.84 7.74
C ALA A 172 8.43 4.43 6.35
N VAL A 173 9.71 4.09 6.27
CA VAL A 173 10.42 3.75 5.02
C VAL A 173 10.92 2.31 5.10
N PRO A 174 10.15 1.32 4.60
CA PRO A 174 10.50 -0.11 4.66
C PRO A 174 11.84 -0.45 4.01
N GLU A 175 12.25 0.32 2.99
CA GLU A 175 13.51 0.16 2.24
C GLU A 175 14.73 0.26 3.15
N LEU A 176 14.67 1.06 4.20
CA LEU A 176 15.74 1.13 5.21
C LEU A 176 16.00 -0.20 5.91
N ASN A 177 14.97 -1.06 6.04
CA ASN A 177 15.15 -2.39 6.60
C ASN A 177 15.90 -3.32 5.63
N TYR A 178 15.65 -3.21 4.32
CA TYR A 178 16.38 -3.96 3.31
C TYR A 178 17.87 -3.57 3.32
N ILE A 179 18.17 -2.25 3.39
CA ILE A 179 19.57 -1.77 3.51
C ILE A 179 20.24 -2.32 4.76
N ARG A 180 19.57 -2.29 5.91
CA ARG A 180 20.13 -2.81 7.18
C ARG A 180 20.38 -4.31 7.17
N SER A 181 19.50 -5.07 6.52
CA SER A 181 19.65 -6.52 6.35
C SER A 181 20.67 -6.90 5.27
N GLY A 182 21.11 -5.94 4.44
CA GLY A 182 22.00 -6.20 3.31
C GLY A 182 21.27 -6.72 2.07
N ASP A 183 19.95 -6.64 2.02
CA ASP A 183 19.12 -7.07 0.89
C ASP A 183 19.03 -5.94 -0.15
N ILE A 184 20.13 -5.70 -0.85
CA ILE A 184 20.22 -4.70 -1.91
C ILE A 184 19.43 -5.14 -3.16
N GLU A 185 19.35 -6.43 -3.43
CA GLU A 185 18.63 -6.96 -4.59
C GLU A 185 17.15 -6.53 -4.56
N SER A 186 16.49 -6.61 -3.42
CA SER A 186 15.11 -6.15 -3.26
C SER A 186 14.95 -4.66 -3.52
N ILE A 187 15.92 -3.83 -3.14
CA ILE A 187 15.92 -2.39 -3.38
C ILE A 187 16.10 -2.09 -4.86
N VAL A 188 17.12 -2.65 -5.49
CA VAL A 188 17.42 -2.47 -6.91
C VAL A 188 16.21 -2.88 -7.75
N LYS A 189 15.58 -4.01 -7.45
CA LYS A 189 14.39 -4.49 -8.13
C LYS A 189 13.22 -3.52 -8.01
N THR A 190 13.00 -2.97 -6.81
CA THR A 190 11.91 -2.01 -6.56
C THR A 190 12.14 -0.71 -7.32
N ILE A 191 13.36 -0.15 -7.25
CA ILE A 191 13.73 1.09 -7.95
C ILE A 191 13.65 0.89 -9.47
N LYS A 192 14.17 -0.21 -9.98
CA LYS A 192 14.15 -0.53 -11.42
C LYS A 192 12.72 -0.58 -11.97
N SER A 193 11.81 -1.27 -11.28
CA SER A 193 10.41 -1.34 -11.69
C SER A 193 9.79 0.05 -11.75
N GLY A 194 9.91 0.85 -10.67
CA GLY A 194 9.35 2.19 -10.62
C GLY A 194 9.96 3.16 -11.64
N LEU A 195 11.30 3.10 -11.82
CA LEU A 195 12.01 3.94 -12.78
C LEU A 195 11.58 3.63 -14.22
N MET A 196 11.51 2.36 -14.59
CA MET A 196 11.12 1.96 -15.93
C MET A 196 9.68 2.35 -16.26
N ASP A 197 8.78 2.22 -15.31
CA ASP A 197 7.39 2.62 -15.48
C ASP A 197 7.24 4.14 -15.54
N TYR A 198 7.98 4.90 -14.72
CA TYR A 198 8.01 6.37 -14.79
C TYR A 198 8.50 6.88 -16.14
N LEU A 199 9.56 6.28 -16.68
CA LEU A 199 10.10 6.67 -18.00
C LEU A 199 9.16 6.32 -19.16
N ARG A 200 8.33 5.28 -18.99
CA ARG A 200 7.33 4.91 -20.01
C ARG A 200 6.14 5.85 -20.01
N THR A 201 5.71 6.33 -18.85
CA THR A 201 4.55 7.23 -18.69
C THR A 201 4.92 8.70 -18.91
N GLY A 202 6.11 9.13 -18.55
CA GLY A 202 6.57 10.52 -18.67
C GLY A 202 7.09 10.94 -20.05
N ALA A 203 7.00 10.09 -21.07
CA ALA A 203 7.49 10.32 -22.42
C ALA A 203 6.41 10.77 -23.43
N ASP A 204 5.22 11.17 -22.94
CA ASP A 204 4.13 11.77 -23.75
C ASP A 204 4.11 13.32 -23.58
#